data_4fedbde5330ce96bf1ea3b2de300ca9b
#
_entry.id   4fedbde5330ce96bf1ea3b2de300ca9b
#
_cell.length_a   1.000
_cell.length_b   1.000
_cell.length_c   1.000
_cell.angle_alpha   90.00
_cell.angle_beta   90.00
_cell.angle_gamma   90.00
#
_symmetry.space_group_name_H-M   'P 1'
#
loop_
_entity.id
_entity.type
_entity.pdbx_description
1 polymer ?
#
loop_
_entity_poly.entity_id
_entity_poly.type
_entity_poly.pdbx_seq_one_letter_code
_entity_poly.pdbx_strand_id
1 'polypeptide(L)'
;MLVHIKELVKEAEKHGYAIGAFNIHNLESVLGVAEAAVKANSPAIIQVSEGTIKYMGLKPVTHLVSTIAKNIAASVPIALHLDHGKSLDNIFECISSGFTSVHIDASHLPLDENIKLTKEVIKVARSKGVWVQGEVGSMVGEYKVGGKTSKKIPLANVDEVVEFVKSTDVDTIAAAVGTAHGIYKNEDINFALLKMIIKRVNKPFVLHGGSGVENKKISRAIKEGVNIINIGTDIKIAFSTTLIKTCLKNKKELDPRNLLKPSISAVEKVVINKMKLFKSANQVAVKDVET
;
A
#
# COMPACT_ATOMS: atom_id res chain seq x y z
N MET A 1 0.30 -9.71 -14.56
CA MET A 1 1.09 -10.89 -14.10
C MET A 1 1.49 -10.70 -12.65
N LEU A 2 1.34 -11.72 -11.79
CA LEU A 2 1.79 -11.62 -10.40
C LEU A 2 3.32 -11.77 -10.36
N VAL A 3 4.00 -10.78 -9.75
CA VAL A 3 5.46 -10.72 -9.66
C VAL A 3 5.91 -10.40 -8.24
N HIS A 4 7.19 -10.57 -7.96
CA HIS A 4 7.75 -10.18 -6.69
C HIS A 4 7.86 -8.65 -6.57
N ILE A 5 7.52 -8.07 -5.40
CA ILE A 5 7.55 -6.61 -5.17
C ILE A 5 8.92 -5.99 -5.45
N LYS A 6 10.01 -6.74 -5.23
CA LYS A 6 11.39 -6.32 -5.53
C LYS A 6 11.58 -5.86 -6.96
N GLU A 7 10.93 -6.54 -7.93
CA GLU A 7 11.04 -6.20 -9.35
C GLU A 7 10.44 -4.82 -9.62
N LEU A 8 9.26 -4.57 -9.03
CA LEU A 8 8.58 -3.27 -9.13
C LEU A 8 9.41 -2.13 -8.52
N VAL A 9 9.95 -2.35 -7.32
CA VAL A 9 10.72 -1.32 -6.61
C VAL A 9 12.00 -0.98 -7.36
N LYS A 10 12.74 -1.98 -7.88
CA LYS A 10 13.95 -1.74 -8.66
C LYS A 10 13.69 -0.89 -9.92
N GLU A 11 12.60 -1.18 -10.65
CA GLU A 11 12.24 -0.40 -11.83
C GLU A 11 11.80 1.03 -11.45
N ALA A 12 11.08 1.19 -10.33
CA ALA A 12 10.68 2.49 -9.82
C ALA A 12 11.89 3.36 -9.45
N GLU A 13 12.87 2.80 -8.75
CA GLU A 13 14.12 3.49 -8.40
C GLU A 13 14.91 3.90 -9.64
N LYS A 14 15.05 2.99 -10.60
CA LYS A 14 15.79 3.22 -11.85
C LYS A 14 15.19 4.35 -12.69
N HIS A 15 13.86 4.48 -12.72
CA HIS A 15 13.15 5.42 -13.59
C HIS A 15 12.57 6.63 -12.83
N GLY A 16 12.76 6.74 -11.51
CA GLY A 16 12.39 7.90 -10.72
C GLY A 16 10.88 8.14 -10.60
N TYR A 17 10.07 7.06 -10.50
CA TYR A 17 8.65 7.10 -10.19
C TYR A 17 8.33 6.40 -8.87
N ALA A 18 7.13 6.58 -8.34
CA ALA A 18 6.66 5.81 -7.21
C ALA A 18 5.56 4.82 -7.63
N ILE A 19 5.52 3.66 -6.98
CA ILE A 19 4.50 2.64 -7.21
C ILE A 19 3.31 2.92 -6.30
N GLY A 20 2.10 2.90 -6.86
CA GLY A 20 0.89 2.92 -6.06
C GLY A 20 0.63 1.57 -5.42
N ALA A 21 0.44 1.58 -4.10
CA ALA A 21 0.01 0.44 -3.32
C ALA A 21 -1.45 0.67 -2.89
N PHE A 22 -2.35 -0.15 -3.44
CA PHE A 22 -3.79 0.08 -3.39
C PHE A 22 -4.49 -0.94 -2.53
N ASN A 23 -5.15 -0.49 -1.43
CA ASN A 23 -5.93 -1.37 -0.58
C ASN A 23 -7.21 -1.84 -1.28
N ILE A 24 -7.42 -3.15 -1.27
CA ILE A 24 -8.65 -3.78 -1.77
C ILE A 24 -9.49 -4.31 -0.61
N HIS A 25 -10.80 -4.43 -0.84
CA HIS A 25 -11.74 -4.84 0.20
C HIS A 25 -12.74 -5.91 -0.26
N ASN A 26 -12.95 -6.06 -1.58
CA ASN A 26 -13.87 -6.99 -2.23
C ASN A 26 -13.45 -7.21 -3.69
N LEU A 27 -14.17 -8.07 -4.42
CA LEU A 27 -13.93 -8.37 -5.83
C LEU A 27 -13.88 -7.09 -6.69
N GLU A 28 -14.83 -6.18 -6.51
CA GLU A 28 -14.97 -5.00 -7.36
C GLU A 28 -13.79 -4.05 -7.20
N SER A 29 -13.26 -3.91 -5.99
CA SER A 29 -12.07 -3.09 -5.76
C SER A 29 -10.81 -3.71 -6.39
N VAL A 30 -10.67 -5.05 -6.38
CA VAL A 30 -9.57 -5.73 -7.09
C VAL A 30 -9.68 -5.49 -8.59
N LEU A 31 -10.89 -5.65 -9.16
CA LEU A 31 -11.14 -5.40 -10.59
C LEU A 31 -10.78 -3.96 -10.97
N GLY A 32 -11.28 -2.98 -10.19
CA GLY A 32 -10.99 -1.57 -10.46
C GLY A 32 -9.49 -1.23 -10.44
N VAL A 33 -8.72 -1.82 -9.52
CA VAL A 33 -7.26 -1.64 -9.47
C VAL A 33 -6.57 -2.32 -10.66
N ALA A 34 -6.94 -3.55 -10.97
CA ALA A 34 -6.34 -4.33 -12.06
C ALA A 34 -6.61 -3.71 -13.44
N GLU A 35 -7.86 -3.33 -13.72
CA GLU A 35 -8.24 -2.66 -14.96
C GLU A 35 -7.54 -1.30 -15.11
N ALA A 36 -7.41 -0.55 -14.00
CA ALA A 36 -6.66 0.70 -13.99
C ALA A 36 -5.18 0.49 -14.34
N ALA A 37 -4.54 -0.54 -13.77
CA ALA A 37 -3.15 -0.86 -14.04
C ALA A 37 -2.92 -1.18 -15.53
N VAL A 38 -3.82 -1.97 -16.13
CA VAL A 38 -3.78 -2.29 -17.57
C VAL A 38 -3.98 -1.03 -18.42
N LYS A 39 -5.03 -0.25 -18.15
CA LYS A 39 -5.34 0.98 -18.92
C LYS A 39 -4.25 2.05 -18.81
N ALA A 40 -3.62 2.15 -17.64
CA ALA A 40 -2.52 3.09 -17.43
C ALA A 40 -1.15 2.53 -17.86
N ASN A 41 -1.06 1.27 -18.29
CA ASN A 41 0.18 0.55 -18.54
C ASN A 41 1.18 0.76 -17.39
N SER A 42 0.72 0.49 -16.15
CA SER A 42 1.41 0.83 -14.90
C SER A 42 1.59 -0.40 -14.03
N PRO A 43 2.75 -0.56 -13.37
CA PRO A 43 2.88 -1.51 -12.28
C PRO A 43 1.97 -1.11 -11.11
N ALA A 44 1.55 -2.09 -10.29
CA ALA A 44 0.77 -1.82 -9.09
C ALA A 44 1.06 -2.83 -7.98
N ILE A 45 0.90 -2.38 -6.73
CA ILE A 45 0.85 -3.24 -5.56
C ILE A 45 -0.60 -3.32 -5.09
N ILE A 46 -1.15 -4.53 -5.04
CA ILE A 46 -2.43 -4.79 -4.39
C ILE A 46 -2.16 -5.07 -2.92
N GLN A 47 -2.75 -4.26 -2.04
CA GLN A 47 -2.60 -4.37 -0.60
C GLN A 47 -3.83 -5.00 0.03
N VAL A 48 -3.59 -5.93 0.97
CA VAL A 48 -4.61 -6.64 1.74
C VAL A 48 -4.33 -6.44 3.22
N SER A 49 -5.26 -5.84 3.96
CA SER A 49 -5.16 -5.71 5.41
C SER A 49 -5.70 -6.95 6.13
N GLU A 50 -5.35 -7.15 7.40
CA GLU A 50 -5.92 -8.21 8.24
C GLU A 50 -7.46 -8.14 8.29
N GLY A 51 -8.03 -6.93 8.29
CA GLY A 51 -9.47 -6.74 8.21
C GLY A 51 -10.09 -7.29 6.92
N THR A 52 -9.41 -7.14 5.79
CA THR A 52 -9.82 -7.72 4.52
C THR A 52 -9.68 -9.25 4.53
N ILE A 53 -8.60 -9.77 5.10
CA ILE A 53 -8.40 -11.23 5.27
C ILE A 53 -9.51 -11.83 6.15
N LYS A 54 -9.85 -11.16 7.25
CA LYS A 54 -10.95 -11.60 8.12
C LYS A 54 -12.30 -11.61 7.39
N TYR A 55 -12.54 -10.66 6.50
CA TYR A 55 -13.79 -10.54 5.74
C TYR A 55 -13.87 -11.54 4.58
N MET A 56 -12.83 -11.67 3.78
CA MET A 56 -12.82 -12.48 2.56
C MET A 56 -12.27 -13.89 2.76
N GLY A 57 -11.48 -14.12 3.79
CA GLY A 57 -10.63 -15.30 3.96
C GLY A 57 -9.30 -15.18 3.24
N LEU A 58 -8.22 -15.71 3.83
CA LEU A 58 -6.87 -15.62 3.28
C LEU A 58 -6.74 -16.33 1.92
N LYS A 59 -7.16 -17.59 1.83
CA LYS A 59 -7.10 -18.35 0.56
C LYS A 59 -7.95 -17.73 -0.54
N PRO A 60 -9.23 -17.36 -0.30
CA PRO A 60 -10.05 -16.67 -1.30
C PRO A 60 -9.41 -15.40 -1.84
N VAL A 61 -8.91 -14.49 -0.97
CA VAL A 61 -8.32 -13.23 -1.43
C VAL A 61 -7.04 -13.45 -2.22
N THR A 62 -6.19 -14.39 -1.79
CA THR A 62 -4.94 -14.73 -2.50
C THR A 62 -5.20 -15.31 -3.88
N HIS A 63 -6.14 -16.26 -3.99
CA HIS A 63 -6.53 -16.84 -5.28
C HIS A 63 -7.21 -15.82 -6.20
N LEU A 64 -8.05 -14.96 -5.64
CA LEU A 64 -8.70 -13.90 -6.39
C LEU A 64 -7.66 -12.96 -7.02
N VAL A 65 -6.73 -12.43 -6.23
CA VAL A 65 -5.69 -11.53 -6.72
C VAL A 65 -4.79 -12.23 -7.75
N SER A 66 -4.37 -13.46 -7.46
CA SER A 66 -3.54 -14.25 -8.39
C SER A 66 -4.25 -14.49 -9.73
N THR A 67 -5.53 -14.87 -9.70
CA THR A 67 -6.33 -15.12 -10.90
C THR A 67 -6.54 -13.84 -11.71
N ILE A 68 -6.86 -12.73 -11.07
CA ILE A 68 -7.05 -11.44 -11.74
C ILE A 68 -5.73 -10.92 -12.32
N ALA A 69 -4.62 -11.04 -11.58
CA ALA A 69 -3.30 -10.67 -12.08
C ALA A 69 -2.88 -11.50 -13.30
N LYS A 70 -3.26 -12.78 -13.36
CA LYS A 70 -2.95 -13.68 -14.47
C LYS A 70 -3.83 -13.46 -15.70
N ASN A 71 -5.14 -13.24 -15.51
CA ASN A 71 -6.11 -13.27 -16.61
C ASN A 71 -6.55 -11.88 -17.08
N ILE A 72 -6.64 -10.89 -16.17
CA ILE A 72 -7.07 -9.52 -16.48
C ILE A 72 -5.87 -8.60 -16.62
N ALA A 73 -4.93 -8.65 -15.67
CA ALA A 73 -3.74 -7.81 -15.67
C ALA A 73 -2.48 -8.56 -16.15
N ALA A 74 -2.61 -9.45 -17.12
CA ALA A 74 -1.49 -10.25 -17.64
C ALA A 74 -0.37 -9.40 -18.27
N SER A 75 -0.73 -8.25 -18.84
CA SER A 75 0.20 -7.34 -19.53
C SER A 75 1.00 -6.43 -18.58
N VAL A 76 0.62 -6.34 -17.30
CA VAL A 76 1.28 -5.45 -16.34
C VAL A 76 1.70 -6.22 -15.08
N PRO A 77 2.83 -5.85 -14.44
CA PRO A 77 3.29 -6.50 -13.21
C PRO A 77 2.47 -6.04 -12.00
N ILE A 78 1.94 -7.00 -11.26
CA ILE A 78 1.18 -6.81 -10.02
C ILE A 78 1.91 -7.52 -8.87
N ALA A 79 2.11 -6.88 -7.74
CA ALA A 79 2.59 -7.51 -6.51
C ALA A 79 1.47 -7.61 -5.47
N LEU A 80 1.50 -8.64 -4.63
CA LEU A 80 0.57 -8.84 -3.51
C LEU A 80 1.28 -8.58 -2.20
N HIS A 81 0.73 -7.68 -1.37
CA HIS A 81 1.32 -7.21 -0.13
C HIS A 81 0.33 -7.29 1.04
N LEU A 82 0.79 -7.77 2.21
CA LEU A 82 0.06 -7.63 3.47
C LEU A 82 0.31 -6.25 4.05
N ASP A 83 -0.75 -5.49 4.27
CA ASP A 83 -0.74 -4.14 4.83
C ASP A 83 -1.08 -4.17 6.32
N HIS A 84 -0.22 -3.61 7.17
CA HIS A 84 -0.37 -3.53 8.63
C HIS A 84 -0.67 -4.88 9.30
N GLY A 85 0.19 -5.87 9.10
CA GLY A 85 0.14 -7.12 9.85
C GLY A 85 0.52 -6.90 11.31
N LYS A 86 -0.38 -7.23 12.23
CA LYS A 86 -0.20 -7.10 13.70
C LYS A 86 -0.03 -8.44 14.39
N SER A 87 -0.61 -9.48 13.83
CA SER A 87 -0.51 -10.85 14.33
C SER A 87 0.61 -11.60 13.59
N LEU A 88 1.56 -12.16 14.33
CA LEU A 88 2.62 -12.99 13.74
C LEU A 88 2.04 -14.18 12.97
N ASP A 89 0.99 -14.82 13.51
CA ASP A 89 0.33 -15.95 12.86
C ASP A 89 -0.24 -15.55 11.48
N ASN A 90 -0.97 -14.43 11.42
CA ASN A 90 -1.49 -13.91 10.15
C ASN A 90 -0.38 -13.58 9.15
N ILE A 91 0.73 -12.98 9.63
CA ILE A 91 1.89 -12.66 8.79
C ILE A 91 2.51 -13.95 8.23
N PHE A 92 2.72 -14.98 9.06
CA PHE A 92 3.31 -16.25 8.63
C PHE A 92 2.39 -17.03 7.68
N GLU A 93 1.07 -16.97 7.90
CA GLU A 93 0.10 -17.50 6.96
C GLU A 93 0.14 -16.78 5.61
N CYS A 94 0.24 -15.44 5.59
CA CYS A 94 0.40 -14.67 4.36
C CYS A 94 1.69 -15.02 3.60
N ILE A 95 2.83 -15.13 4.32
CA ILE A 95 4.12 -15.57 3.74
C ILE A 95 3.98 -16.93 3.07
N SER A 96 3.22 -17.85 3.69
CA SER A 96 3.02 -19.21 3.18
C SER A 96 1.97 -19.30 2.07
N SER A 97 1.17 -18.26 1.88
CA SER A 97 0.04 -18.23 0.93
C SER A 97 0.32 -17.51 -0.40
N GLY A 98 1.59 -17.11 -0.65
CA GLY A 98 1.99 -16.50 -1.92
C GLY A 98 1.99 -14.97 -1.95
N PHE A 99 1.95 -14.32 -0.78
CA PHE A 99 2.27 -12.90 -0.69
C PHE A 99 3.75 -12.69 -1.02
N THR A 100 4.05 -11.66 -1.82
CA THR A 100 5.42 -11.35 -2.21
C THR A 100 6.10 -10.38 -1.27
N SER A 101 5.31 -9.77 -0.38
CA SER A 101 5.76 -8.85 0.65
C SER A 101 4.76 -8.80 1.81
N VAL A 102 5.26 -8.58 3.01
CA VAL A 102 4.45 -8.41 4.23
C VAL A 102 4.94 -7.20 5.02
N HIS A 103 4.02 -6.46 5.62
CA HIS A 103 4.31 -5.40 6.56
C HIS A 103 4.08 -5.91 7.99
N ILE A 104 5.11 -5.87 8.83
CA ILE A 104 4.99 -6.02 10.29
C ILE A 104 4.80 -4.63 10.91
N ASP A 105 3.63 -4.38 11.48
CA ASP A 105 3.31 -3.12 12.16
C ASP A 105 3.36 -3.31 13.69
N ALA A 106 4.58 -3.21 14.22
CA ALA A 106 4.87 -3.14 15.64
C ALA A 106 5.28 -1.70 16.07
N SER A 107 4.96 -0.69 15.26
CA SER A 107 5.35 0.71 15.46
C SER A 107 4.79 1.37 16.72
N HIS A 108 3.78 0.75 17.33
CA HIS A 108 3.18 1.18 18.60
C HIS A 108 3.92 0.68 19.85
N LEU A 109 4.88 -0.22 19.69
CA LEU A 109 5.71 -0.79 20.75
C LEU A 109 7.02 0.00 20.92
N PRO A 110 7.74 -0.15 22.04
CA PRO A 110 9.10 0.33 22.18
C PRO A 110 10.01 -0.19 21.06
N LEU A 111 11.05 0.56 20.72
CA LEU A 111 11.90 0.27 19.56
C LEU A 111 12.55 -1.12 19.62
N ASP A 112 13.02 -1.54 20.77
CA ASP A 112 13.64 -2.84 21.00
C ASP A 112 12.68 -4.01 20.80
N GLU A 113 11.44 -3.88 21.24
CA GLU A 113 10.38 -4.85 21.01
C GLU A 113 9.97 -4.90 19.54
N ASN A 114 9.83 -3.75 18.88
CA ASN A 114 9.57 -3.65 17.44
C ASN A 114 10.69 -4.35 16.65
N ILE A 115 11.95 -4.07 16.96
CA ILE A 115 13.12 -4.72 16.35
C ILE A 115 13.06 -6.24 16.55
N LYS A 116 12.75 -6.71 17.76
CA LYS A 116 12.68 -8.14 18.07
C LYS A 116 11.63 -8.84 17.21
N LEU A 117 10.38 -8.36 17.21
CA LEU A 117 9.30 -8.94 16.43
C LEU A 117 9.58 -8.90 14.93
N THR A 118 10.12 -7.78 14.44
CA THR A 118 10.49 -7.64 13.03
C THR A 118 11.54 -8.66 12.61
N LYS A 119 12.54 -8.94 13.45
CA LYS A 119 13.53 -10.00 13.19
C LYS A 119 12.93 -11.39 13.11
N GLU A 120 11.93 -11.69 13.93
CA GLU A 120 11.20 -12.98 13.87
C GLU A 120 10.50 -13.14 12.51
N VAL A 121 9.81 -12.10 12.04
CA VAL A 121 9.16 -12.09 10.72
C VAL A 121 10.20 -12.24 9.60
N ILE A 122 11.29 -11.48 9.65
CA ILE A 122 12.35 -11.52 8.62
C ILE A 122 12.96 -12.91 8.51
N LYS A 123 13.20 -13.60 9.62
CA LYS A 123 13.75 -14.97 9.62
C LYS A 123 12.88 -15.92 8.79
N VAL A 124 11.55 -15.86 8.96
CA VAL A 124 10.61 -16.71 8.21
C VAL A 124 10.47 -16.24 6.77
N ALA A 125 10.32 -14.92 6.56
CA ALA A 125 10.12 -14.34 5.23
C ALA A 125 11.30 -14.60 4.29
N ARG A 126 12.55 -14.46 4.76
CA ARG A 126 13.76 -14.74 3.97
C ARG A 126 13.84 -16.18 3.50
N SER A 127 13.42 -17.14 4.32
CA SER A 127 13.41 -18.55 3.93
C SER A 127 12.44 -18.86 2.78
N LYS A 128 11.48 -17.98 2.54
CA LYS A 128 10.46 -18.06 1.49
C LYS A 128 10.64 -17.04 0.36
N GLY A 129 11.69 -16.23 0.43
CA GLY A 129 11.94 -15.18 -0.55
C GLY A 129 10.91 -14.05 -0.52
N VAL A 130 10.26 -13.78 0.62
CA VAL A 130 9.25 -12.73 0.81
C VAL A 130 9.92 -11.49 1.41
N TRP A 131 9.61 -10.31 0.88
CA TRP A 131 10.12 -9.05 1.41
C TRP A 131 9.34 -8.61 2.66
N VAL A 132 10.06 -7.94 3.56
CA VAL A 132 9.49 -7.41 4.81
C VAL A 132 9.58 -5.88 4.82
N GLN A 133 8.43 -5.26 5.04
CA GLN A 133 8.32 -3.85 5.39
C GLN A 133 8.27 -3.72 6.90
N GLY A 134 9.06 -2.81 7.46
CA GLY A 134 8.95 -2.38 8.84
C GLY A 134 8.44 -0.95 8.95
N GLU A 135 8.01 -0.55 10.15
CA GLU A 135 7.52 0.80 10.45
C GLU A 135 8.07 1.33 11.76
N VAL A 136 8.44 2.62 11.77
CA VAL A 136 8.89 3.34 12.96
C VAL A 136 8.07 4.62 13.15
N GLY A 137 7.52 4.81 14.35
CA GLY A 137 6.57 5.87 14.64
C GLY A 137 5.15 5.51 14.17
N SER A 138 4.20 5.55 15.08
CA SER A 138 2.82 5.13 14.80
C SER A 138 2.10 6.15 13.92
N MET A 139 1.46 5.67 12.86
CA MET A 139 0.66 6.49 11.93
C MET A 139 -0.83 6.41 12.22
N VAL A 140 -1.22 6.00 13.42
CA VAL A 140 -2.62 5.97 13.85
C VAL A 140 -3.12 7.40 14.09
N GLY A 141 -4.16 7.81 13.38
CA GLY A 141 -4.69 9.19 13.38
C GLY A 141 -5.29 9.69 14.69
N GLU A 142 -5.49 8.84 15.70
CA GLU A 142 -5.88 9.22 17.06
C GLU A 142 -4.88 8.67 18.06
N TYR A 143 -4.13 9.57 18.68
CA TYR A 143 -3.16 9.22 19.72
C TYR A 143 -3.75 9.51 21.10
N LYS A 144 -3.78 8.52 21.99
CA LYS A 144 -4.10 8.71 23.40
C LYS A 144 -2.81 8.84 24.21
N VAL A 145 -2.43 10.05 24.55
CA VAL A 145 -1.35 10.30 25.52
C VAL A 145 -2.00 10.77 26.83
N GLY A 146 -1.80 10.01 27.89
CA GLY A 146 -2.35 10.36 29.22
C GLY A 146 -3.88 10.50 29.26
N GLY A 147 -4.63 9.69 28.50
CA GLY A 147 -6.09 9.70 28.47
C GLY A 147 -6.72 10.84 27.64
N LYS A 148 -5.93 11.71 27.01
CA LYS A 148 -6.40 12.76 26.10
C LYS A 148 -6.11 12.40 24.66
N THR A 149 -7.10 12.54 23.77
CA THR A 149 -6.93 12.37 22.33
C THR A 149 -6.06 13.51 21.78
N SER A 150 -4.85 13.23 21.36
CA SER A 150 -4.00 14.21 20.67
C SER A 150 -4.29 14.17 19.17
N LYS A 151 -4.52 15.35 18.58
CA LYS A 151 -4.67 15.53 17.12
C LYS A 151 -3.34 15.70 16.39
N LYS A 152 -2.21 15.62 17.10
CA LYS A 152 -0.88 15.70 16.48
C LYS A 152 -0.41 14.29 16.15
N ILE A 153 -0.13 14.05 14.87
CA ILE A 153 0.54 12.85 14.38
C ILE A 153 1.97 12.90 14.92
N PRO A 154 2.42 11.90 15.71
CA PRO A 154 3.80 11.88 16.17
C PRO A 154 4.72 11.69 14.97
N LEU A 155 5.83 12.43 14.95
CA LEU A 155 6.88 12.27 13.96
C LEU A 155 7.88 11.21 14.43
N ALA A 156 8.40 10.41 13.48
CA ALA A 156 9.43 9.44 13.77
C ALA A 156 10.73 10.13 14.20
N ASN A 157 11.49 9.49 15.08
CA ASN A 157 12.86 9.89 15.42
C ASN A 157 13.81 9.29 14.38
N VAL A 158 14.63 10.12 13.76
CA VAL A 158 15.56 9.70 12.69
C VAL A 158 16.57 8.66 13.18
N ASP A 159 17.09 8.80 14.40
CA ASP A 159 18.08 7.86 14.94
C ASP A 159 17.46 6.52 15.25
N GLU A 160 16.22 6.49 15.75
CA GLU A 160 15.44 5.25 15.92
C GLU A 160 15.18 4.54 14.58
N VAL A 161 14.83 5.28 13.51
CA VAL A 161 14.65 4.69 12.18
C VAL A 161 15.96 4.08 11.67
N VAL A 162 17.08 4.76 11.86
CA VAL A 162 18.40 4.26 11.45
C VAL A 162 18.80 3.03 12.25
N GLU A 163 18.58 3.03 13.56
CA GLU A 163 18.84 1.88 14.43
C GLU A 163 17.97 0.69 14.04
N PHE A 164 16.67 0.92 13.83
CA PHE A 164 15.73 -0.10 13.39
C PHE A 164 16.18 -0.77 12.08
N VAL A 165 16.48 0.04 11.05
CA VAL A 165 16.91 -0.48 9.75
C VAL A 165 18.24 -1.24 9.86
N LYS A 166 19.22 -0.74 10.60
CA LYS A 166 20.50 -1.42 10.82
C LYS A 166 20.34 -2.74 11.57
N SER A 167 19.46 -2.76 12.56
CA SER A 167 19.25 -3.92 13.41
C SER A 167 18.43 -5.01 12.75
N THR A 168 17.47 -4.65 11.88
CA THR A 168 16.52 -5.59 11.26
C THR A 168 16.90 -5.94 9.84
N ASP A 169 17.50 -5.02 9.09
CA ASP A 169 17.76 -5.14 7.66
C ASP A 169 16.48 -5.41 6.84
N VAL A 170 15.37 -4.71 7.19
CA VAL A 170 14.12 -4.76 6.42
C VAL A 170 14.34 -4.40 4.95
N ASP A 171 13.47 -4.90 4.07
CA ASP A 171 13.58 -4.64 2.63
C ASP A 171 13.02 -3.28 2.24
N THR A 172 11.96 -2.82 2.93
CA THR A 172 11.37 -1.48 2.78
C THR A 172 11.05 -0.89 4.16
N ILE A 173 11.05 0.43 4.26
CA ILE A 173 10.79 1.13 5.52
C ILE A 173 9.68 2.16 5.37
N ALA A 174 8.75 2.17 6.32
CA ALA A 174 7.82 3.25 6.56
C ALA A 174 8.19 4.00 7.84
N ALA A 175 7.98 5.31 7.86
CA ALA A 175 8.19 6.11 9.05
C ALA A 175 7.17 7.24 9.13
N ALA A 176 6.76 7.60 10.34
CA ALA A 176 5.81 8.68 10.56
C ALA A 176 6.42 10.04 10.22
N VAL A 177 6.08 10.55 9.04
CA VAL A 177 6.58 11.82 8.50
C VAL A 177 5.52 12.92 8.45
N GLY A 178 4.38 12.74 9.14
CA GLY A 178 3.30 13.73 9.25
C GLY A 178 2.03 13.42 8.48
N THR A 179 1.98 12.32 7.72
CA THR A 179 0.76 11.76 7.13
C THR A 179 0.14 10.72 8.05
N ALA A 180 -1.18 10.56 8.01
CA ALA A 180 -1.92 9.57 8.77
C ALA A 180 -2.93 8.81 7.92
N HIS A 181 -3.54 7.76 8.49
CA HIS A 181 -4.60 7.01 7.82
C HIS A 181 -5.93 7.74 7.93
N GLY A 182 -6.56 8.04 6.82
CA GLY A 182 -7.84 8.75 6.75
C GLY A 182 -7.78 10.00 5.89
N ILE A 183 -8.69 10.95 6.12
CA ILE A 183 -8.62 12.29 5.57
C ILE A 183 -8.67 13.27 6.74
N TYR A 184 -7.58 13.95 6.98
CA TYR A 184 -7.44 14.94 8.04
C TYR A 184 -7.14 16.32 7.47
N LYS A 185 -7.71 17.37 8.06
CA LYS A 185 -7.55 18.76 7.57
C LYS A 185 -6.13 19.34 7.72
N ASN A 186 -5.29 18.73 8.56
CA ASN A 186 -3.98 19.25 8.93
C ASN A 186 -2.83 18.29 8.64
N GLU A 187 -3.01 17.38 7.67
CA GLU A 187 -1.93 16.51 7.22
C GLU A 187 -0.93 17.28 6.41
N ASP A 188 0.32 17.20 6.81
CA ASP A 188 1.42 17.73 6.01
C ASP A 188 2.66 16.85 6.13
N ILE A 189 3.27 16.59 4.97
CA ILE A 189 4.52 15.85 4.94
C ILE A 189 5.64 16.75 5.47
N ASN A 190 6.30 16.32 6.54
CA ASN A 190 7.52 16.95 7.00
C ASN A 190 8.69 16.57 6.06
N PHE A 191 8.88 17.36 5.03
CA PHE A 191 9.90 17.10 4.00
C PHE A 191 11.33 17.15 4.52
N ALA A 192 11.61 17.94 5.57
CA ALA A 192 12.95 17.96 6.18
C ALA A 192 13.22 16.59 6.84
N LEU A 193 12.27 16.08 7.60
CA LEU A 193 12.36 14.76 8.23
C LEU A 193 12.43 13.64 7.19
N LEU A 194 11.54 13.64 6.21
CA LEU A 194 11.52 12.65 5.12
C LEU A 194 12.89 12.56 4.44
N LYS A 195 13.45 13.69 4.05
CA LYS A 195 14.76 13.76 3.38
C LYS A 195 15.90 13.24 4.27
N MET A 196 15.89 13.58 5.57
CA MET A 196 16.87 13.07 6.51
C MET A 196 16.82 11.55 6.65
N ILE A 197 15.61 10.99 6.77
CA ILE A 197 15.41 9.55 6.89
C ILE A 197 15.92 8.85 5.62
N ILE A 198 15.40 9.22 4.44
CA ILE A 198 15.78 8.58 3.17
C ILE A 198 17.29 8.60 2.95
N LYS A 199 17.95 9.75 3.23
CA LYS A 199 19.40 9.88 3.08
C LYS A 199 20.19 8.94 4.01
N ARG A 200 19.65 8.64 5.21
CA ARG A 200 20.39 7.88 6.24
C ARG A 200 20.16 6.38 6.20
N VAL A 201 19.00 5.92 5.70
CA VAL A 201 18.62 4.50 5.79
C VAL A 201 18.96 3.68 4.54
N ASN A 202 19.10 4.32 3.38
CA ASN A 202 19.41 3.67 2.09
C ASN A 202 18.51 2.42 1.81
N LYS A 203 17.22 2.56 2.09
CA LYS A 203 16.18 1.54 1.83
C LYS A 203 15.01 2.19 1.10
N PRO A 204 14.31 1.47 0.23
CA PRO A 204 13.09 1.97 -0.41
C PRO A 204 12.10 2.47 0.65
N PHE A 205 11.63 3.71 0.48
CA PHE A 205 10.73 4.36 1.44
C PHE A 205 9.27 4.22 1.02
N VAL A 206 8.43 3.82 1.98
CA VAL A 206 6.99 3.69 1.82
C VAL A 206 6.29 4.85 2.52
N LEU A 207 5.54 5.65 1.76
CA LEU A 207 4.71 6.73 2.30
C LEU A 207 3.31 6.20 2.58
N HIS A 208 2.97 6.03 3.86
CA HIS A 208 1.62 5.74 4.32
C HIS A 208 0.76 7.01 4.31
N GLY A 209 -0.59 6.85 4.30
CA GLY A 209 -1.51 7.99 4.37
C GLY A 209 -1.48 8.87 3.11
N GLY A 210 -1.21 8.32 1.92
CA GLY A 210 -1.18 9.09 0.67
C GLY A 210 -2.56 9.53 0.15
N SER A 211 -3.66 9.02 0.73
CA SER A 211 -5.03 9.46 0.40
C SER A 211 -5.28 10.86 0.94
N GLY A 212 -5.88 11.75 0.15
CA GLY A 212 -6.21 13.10 0.58
C GLY A 212 -5.06 14.11 0.57
N VAL A 213 -3.81 13.67 0.46
CA VAL A 213 -2.64 14.55 0.38
C VAL A 213 -2.63 15.33 -0.94
N GLU A 214 -2.29 16.61 -0.88
CA GLU A 214 -2.22 17.49 -2.05
C GLU A 214 -1.24 16.95 -3.10
N ASN A 215 -1.64 16.97 -4.39
CA ASN A 215 -0.87 16.41 -5.50
C ASN A 215 0.55 16.98 -5.60
N LYS A 216 0.75 18.27 -5.30
CA LYS A 216 2.07 18.92 -5.32
C LYS A 216 2.99 18.33 -4.24
N LYS A 217 2.45 18.01 -3.07
CA LYS A 217 3.20 17.41 -1.97
C LYS A 217 3.60 15.97 -2.30
N ILE A 218 2.69 15.19 -2.88
CA ILE A 218 2.98 13.84 -3.38
C ILE A 218 4.09 13.89 -4.45
N SER A 219 3.96 14.78 -5.44
CA SER A 219 4.99 14.94 -6.49
C SER A 219 6.36 15.33 -5.92
N ARG A 220 6.38 16.14 -4.86
CA ARG A 220 7.61 16.50 -4.14
C ARG A 220 8.17 15.30 -3.37
N ALA A 221 7.33 14.54 -2.66
CA ALA A 221 7.76 13.35 -1.92
C ALA A 221 8.46 12.32 -2.83
N ILE A 222 7.91 12.11 -4.04
CA ILE A 222 8.54 11.25 -5.05
C ILE A 222 9.93 11.78 -5.46
N LYS A 223 10.05 13.08 -5.68
CA LYS A 223 11.35 13.71 -6.00
C LYS A 223 12.37 13.59 -4.86
N GLU A 224 11.91 13.54 -3.61
CA GLU A 224 12.78 13.34 -2.44
C GLU A 224 13.13 11.86 -2.20
N GLY A 225 12.58 10.92 -3.00
CA GLY A 225 12.96 9.50 -2.98
C GLY A 225 11.93 8.54 -2.39
N VAL A 226 10.65 8.92 -2.31
CA VAL A 226 9.58 7.98 -1.96
C VAL A 226 9.36 7.00 -3.11
N ASN A 227 9.39 5.70 -2.82
CA ASN A 227 9.32 4.62 -3.80
C ASN A 227 7.92 3.98 -3.90
N ILE A 228 7.17 3.95 -2.78
CA ILE A 228 5.84 3.34 -2.69
C ILE A 228 4.91 4.32 -1.98
N ILE A 229 3.66 4.43 -2.45
CA ILE A 229 2.65 5.30 -1.83
C ILE A 229 1.36 4.51 -1.59
N ASN A 230 0.94 4.41 -0.32
CA ASN A 230 -0.25 3.68 0.09
C ASN A 230 -1.51 4.52 -0.11
N ILE A 231 -2.49 3.95 -0.83
CA ILE A 231 -3.80 4.53 -1.12
C ILE A 231 -4.90 3.57 -0.68
N GLY A 232 -5.59 3.91 0.38
CA GLY A 232 -6.73 3.13 0.90
C GLY A 232 -8.03 3.95 0.93
N THR A 233 -8.01 5.09 1.61
CA THR A 233 -9.21 5.90 1.87
C THR A 233 -9.86 6.42 0.59
N ASP A 234 -9.06 6.87 -0.39
CA ASP A 234 -9.60 7.36 -1.68
C ASP A 234 -10.38 6.25 -2.41
N ILE A 235 -9.93 4.99 -2.34
CA ILE A 235 -10.62 3.84 -2.93
C ILE A 235 -11.94 3.57 -2.21
N LYS A 236 -11.93 3.56 -0.86
CA LYS A 236 -13.14 3.37 -0.06
C LYS A 236 -14.19 4.43 -0.38
N ILE A 237 -13.79 5.69 -0.44
CA ILE A 237 -14.69 6.83 -0.75
C ILE A 237 -15.26 6.67 -2.16
N ALA A 238 -14.41 6.44 -3.17
CA ALA A 238 -14.87 6.29 -4.55
C ALA A 238 -15.89 5.15 -4.68
N PHE A 239 -15.59 4.00 -4.09
CA PHE A 239 -16.46 2.84 -4.09
C PHE A 239 -17.80 3.12 -3.40
N SER A 240 -17.76 3.48 -2.11
CA SER A 240 -18.96 3.59 -1.27
C SER A 240 -19.86 4.74 -1.70
N THR A 241 -19.28 5.89 -2.06
CA THR A 241 -20.07 7.05 -2.53
C THR A 241 -20.79 6.72 -3.84
N THR A 242 -20.13 6.01 -4.75
CA THR A 242 -20.73 5.61 -6.02
C THR A 242 -21.82 4.58 -5.81
N LEU A 243 -21.59 3.57 -4.98
CA LEU A 243 -22.60 2.57 -4.64
C LEU A 243 -23.87 3.19 -4.05
N ILE A 244 -23.70 4.07 -3.05
CA ILE A 244 -24.83 4.78 -2.42
C ILE A 244 -25.63 5.57 -3.47
N LYS A 245 -24.94 6.35 -4.32
CA LYS A 245 -25.60 7.13 -5.39
C LYS A 245 -26.33 6.23 -6.38
N THR A 246 -25.74 5.10 -6.76
CA THR A 246 -26.33 4.13 -7.68
C THR A 246 -27.61 3.51 -7.10
N CYS A 247 -27.57 3.06 -5.84
CA CYS A 247 -28.72 2.52 -5.15
C CYS A 247 -29.86 3.54 -5.00
N LEU A 248 -29.54 4.79 -4.63
CA LEU A 248 -30.54 5.85 -4.49
C LEU A 248 -31.21 6.20 -5.82
N LYS A 249 -30.44 6.18 -6.92
CA LYS A 249 -30.97 6.47 -8.28
C LYS A 249 -31.81 5.34 -8.82
N ASN A 250 -31.45 4.08 -8.53
CA ASN A 250 -32.03 2.87 -9.11
C ASN A 250 -32.70 2.02 -8.03
N LYS A 251 -33.68 2.57 -7.31
CA LYS A 251 -34.33 1.91 -6.16
C LYS A 251 -35.01 0.57 -6.48
N LYS A 252 -35.32 0.31 -7.75
CA LYS A 252 -35.97 -0.94 -8.20
C LYS A 252 -34.98 -1.96 -8.78
N GLU A 253 -33.71 -1.60 -8.89
CA GLU A 253 -32.67 -2.53 -9.36
C GLU A 253 -32.36 -3.53 -8.24
N LEU A 254 -32.45 -4.80 -8.56
CA LEU A 254 -32.19 -5.91 -7.62
C LEU A 254 -30.95 -6.71 -8.00
N ASP A 255 -30.43 -6.54 -9.22
CA ASP A 255 -29.23 -7.24 -9.65
C ASP A 255 -27.99 -6.56 -9.05
N PRO A 256 -27.25 -7.24 -8.14
CA PRO A 256 -26.06 -6.67 -7.51
C PRO A 256 -24.99 -6.29 -8.52
N ARG A 257 -24.91 -6.97 -9.68
CA ARG A 257 -23.94 -6.64 -10.74
C ARG A 257 -24.17 -5.25 -11.30
N ASN A 258 -25.42 -4.83 -11.50
CA ASN A 258 -25.79 -3.50 -11.98
C ASN A 258 -25.57 -2.41 -10.91
N LEU A 259 -25.73 -2.77 -9.62
CA LEU A 259 -25.49 -1.86 -8.51
C LEU A 259 -24.01 -1.65 -8.24
N LEU A 260 -23.18 -2.68 -8.38
CA LEU A 260 -21.75 -2.66 -8.02
C LEU A 260 -20.84 -2.21 -9.17
N LYS A 261 -21.20 -2.53 -10.43
CA LYS A 261 -20.39 -2.18 -11.62
C LYS A 261 -19.96 -0.70 -11.70
N PRO A 262 -20.81 0.30 -11.40
CA PRO A 262 -20.39 1.70 -11.40
C PRO A 262 -19.27 2.00 -10.40
N SER A 263 -19.21 1.27 -9.28
CA SER A 263 -18.16 1.43 -8.26
C SER A 263 -16.80 0.91 -8.75
N ILE A 264 -16.75 -0.14 -9.60
CA ILE A 264 -15.53 -0.61 -10.26
C ILE A 264 -14.93 0.54 -11.07
N SER A 265 -15.73 1.17 -11.92
CA SER A 265 -15.29 2.31 -12.77
C SER A 265 -14.86 3.53 -11.95
N ALA A 266 -15.49 3.77 -10.80
CA ALA A 266 -15.09 4.86 -9.90
C ALA A 266 -13.73 4.59 -9.25
N VAL A 267 -13.48 3.38 -8.79
CA VAL A 267 -12.17 2.93 -8.26
C VAL A 267 -11.11 3.02 -9.35
N GLU A 268 -11.37 2.46 -10.53
CA GLU A 268 -10.49 2.51 -11.69
C GLU A 268 -10.03 3.95 -11.99
N LYS A 269 -10.98 4.89 -12.06
CA LYS A 269 -10.67 6.30 -12.33
C LYS A 269 -9.74 6.91 -11.28
N VAL A 270 -9.98 6.64 -10.00
CA VAL A 270 -9.11 7.12 -8.92
C VAL A 270 -7.71 6.53 -9.05
N VAL A 271 -7.60 5.24 -9.29
CA VAL A 271 -6.31 4.54 -9.39
C VAL A 271 -5.51 5.05 -10.60
N ILE A 272 -6.13 5.22 -11.78
CA ILE A 272 -5.47 5.82 -12.95
C ILE A 272 -4.91 7.21 -12.64
N ASN A 273 -5.71 8.06 -11.95
CA ASN A 273 -5.26 9.40 -11.59
C ASN A 273 -4.04 9.37 -10.64
N LYS A 274 -4.03 8.42 -9.68
CA LYS A 274 -2.88 8.22 -8.79
C LYS A 274 -1.66 7.71 -9.56
N MET A 275 -1.81 6.74 -10.45
CA MET A 275 -0.71 6.23 -11.29
C MET A 275 -0.08 7.33 -12.14
N LYS A 276 -0.89 8.21 -12.73
CA LYS A 276 -0.39 9.40 -13.45
C LYS A 276 0.37 10.36 -12.53
N LEU A 277 -0.18 10.65 -11.36
CA LEU A 277 0.45 11.52 -10.34
C LEU A 277 1.79 10.94 -9.86
N PHE A 278 1.86 9.62 -9.66
CA PHE A 278 3.05 8.90 -9.20
C PHE A 278 4.09 8.69 -10.31
N LYS A 279 3.76 9.05 -11.56
CA LYS A 279 4.56 8.86 -12.76
C LYS A 279 4.80 7.39 -13.10
N SER A 280 4.00 6.46 -12.55
CA SER A 280 4.06 5.04 -12.86
C SER A 280 3.27 4.66 -14.11
N ALA A 281 2.41 5.54 -14.62
CA ALA A 281 1.71 5.33 -15.89
C ALA A 281 2.70 5.26 -17.06
N ASN A 282 2.48 4.32 -18.00
CA ASN A 282 3.33 4.01 -19.16
C ASN A 282 4.77 3.58 -18.80
N GLN A 283 4.96 2.99 -17.62
CA GLN A 283 6.28 2.49 -17.18
C GLN A 283 6.49 0.98 -17.44
N VAL A 284 5.49 0.30 -17.93
CA VAL A 284 5.63 -1.11 -18.32
C VAL A 284 6.07 -1.17 -19.78
N ALA A 285 7.25 -1.76 -20.04
CA ALA A 285 7.69 -2.00 -21.39
C ALA A 285 6.67 -2.90 -22.12
N VAL A 286 6.19 -2.47 -23.26
CA VAL A 286 5.39 -3.32 -24.15
C VAL A 286 6.30 -4.50 -24.53
N LYS A 287 6.05 -5.68 -24.01
CA LYS A 287 6.64 -6.89 -24.58
C LYS A 287 5.99 -7.05 -25.95
N ASP A 288 6.76 -6.88 -27.00
CA ASP A 288 6.32 -7.29 -28.33
C ASP A 288 5.85 -8.75 -28.18
N VAL A 289 4.55 -8.97 -28.34
CA VAL A 289 4.00 -10.30 -28.44
C VAL A 289 4.48 -10.77 -29.80
N GLU A 290 5.57 -11.52 -29.83
CA GLU A 290 5.92 -12.29 -31.01
C GLU A 290 4.71 -13.17 -31.33
N THR A 291 4.04 -12.82 -32.42
CA THR A 291 2.87 -13.50 -33.00
C THR A 291 3.26 -14.88 -33.55
#